data_3e583112245e5b4ab5b2fb67268710d9
#
_entry.id   3e583112245e5b4ab5b2fb67268710d9
#
_cell.length_a   1.000
_cell.length_b   1.000
_cell.length_c   1.000
_cell.angle_alpha   90.00
_cell.angle_beta   90.00
_cell.angle_gamma   90.00
#
_symmetry.space_group_name_H-M   'P 1'
#
loop_
_entity.id
_entity.type
_entity.pdbx_description
1 polymer ?
#
loop_
_entity_poly.entity_id
_entity_poly.type
_entity_poly.pdbx_seq_one_letter_code
_entity_poly.pdbx_strand_id
1 'polypeptide(L)'
;MSIRFGSLRSLAWTLAFVLAAAFSAAPAATASAQEFGPSIGAKVPDIGTPPDQTGAARTLASLMGDKGLVLFFFRSADWCPYCQAQMMDLNTVAADLEKRGYKMAGISYDSPEILKTFIERRNIHYTLLSDPRSEIIDRYNLRDPQYKPGSRAFGVPRPIILILGKDGTIRSKLYEETYQKRPPATLVVATLDELARAK
;
A
#
# COMPACT_ATOMS: atom_id res chain seq x y z
N MET A 1 -102.92 -2.33 24.95
CA MET A 1 -102.71 -3.64 24.28
C MET A 1 -101.24 -3.78 23.99
N SER A 2 -100.59 -4.62 24.75
CA SER A 2 -99.09 -4.86 24.77
C SER A 2 -98.66 -5.66 23.57
N ILE A 3 -97.51 -5.33 22.96
CA ILE A 3 -96.65 -6.35 22.34
C ILE A 3 -95.15 -5.88 22.50
N ARG A 4 -94.40 -6.68 23.21
CA ARG A 4 -92.92 -6.59 23.41
C ARG A 4 -92.27 -7.23 22.16
N PHE A 5 -91.20 -6.61 21.63
CA PHE A 5 -90.27 -7.33 20.82
C PHE A 5 -88.81 -7.09 21.32
N GLY A 6 -88.17 -8.24 21.46
CA GLY A 6 -86.91 -8.38 22.16
C GLY A 6 -85.70 -7.94 21.35
N SER A 7 -84.67 -7.64 22.12
CA SER A 7 -83.33 -7.29 21.67
C SER A 7 -82.53 -8.49 21.20
N LEU A 8 -82.00 -8.42 19.99
CA LEU A 8 -80.91 -9.30 19.56
C LEU A 8 -79.60 -8.50 19.60
N ARG A 9 -78.78 -8.89 20.55
CA ARG A 9 -77.37 -8.43 20.64
C ARG A 9 -76.54 -9.23 19.66
N SER A 10 -76.09 -8.64 18.58
CA SER A 10 -75.05 -9.19 17.69
C SER A 10 -73.69 -8.85 18.23
N LEU A 11 -72.94 -9.86 18.71
CA LEU A 11 -71.52 -9.79 18.99
C LEU A 11 -70.76 -9.66 17.67
N ALA A 12 -70.16 -8.51 17.42
CA ALA A 12 -69.16 -8.36 16.37
C ALA A 12 -67.77 -8.70 16.93
N TRP A 13 -67.22 -9.80 16.48
CA TRP A 13 -65.84 -10.20 16.71
C TRP A 13 -64.93 -9.41 15.74
N THR A 14 -64.18 -8.43 16.25
CA THR A 14 -63.14 -7.76 15.50
C THR A 14 -61.85 -8.58 15.62
N LEU A 15 -61.50 -9.30 14.57
CA LEU A 15 -60.18 -9.91 14.40
C LEU A 15 -59.17 -8.78 14.10
N ALA A 16 -58.32 -8.46 15.09
CA ALA A 16 -57.18 -7.59 14.89
C ALA A 16 -56.03 -8.43 14.29
N PHE A 17 -55.75 -8.22 12.99
CA PHE A 17 -54.54 -8.75 12.35
C PHE A 17 -53.36 -7.88 12.77
N VAL A 18 -52.53 -8.39 13.68
CA VAL A 18 -51.21 -7.82 13.98
C VAL A 18 -50.24 -8.24 12.88
N LEU A 19 -49.97 -7.38 11.91
CA LEU A 19 -48.88 -7.57 10.95
C LEU A 19 -47.55 -7.31 11.67
N ALA A 20 -46.87 -8.34 12.11
CA ALA A 20 -45.52 -8.24 12.56
C ALA A 20 -44.60 -8.07 11.33
N ALA A 21 -44.22 -6.82 11.03
CA ALA A 21 -43.20 -6.51 10.04
C ALA A 21 -41.83 -6.95 10.63
N ALA A 22 -41.35 -8.11 10.21
CA ALA A 22 -39.98 -8.55 10.47
C ALA A 22 -39.02 -7.64 9.69
N PHE A 23 -38.46 -6.65 10.37
CA PHE A 23 -37.39 -5.80 9.81
C PHE A 23 -36.13 -6.65 9.78
N SER A 24 -35.87 -7.32 8.65
CA SER A 24 -34.59 -7.99 8.40
C SER A 24 -33.51 -6.92 8.26
N ALA A 25 -32.81 -6.60 9.35
CA ALA A 25 -31.58 -5.82 9.30
C ALA A 25 -30.52 -6.64 8.55
N ALA A 26 -30.34 -6.38 7.25
CA ALA A 26 -29.20 -6.88 6.51
C ALA A 26 -27.94 -6.30 7.18
N PRO A 27 -26.92 -7.12 7.48
CA PRO A 27 -25.67 -6.59 7.98
C PRO A 27 -25.11 -5.63 6.92
N ALA A 28 -24.94 -4.36 7.28
CA ALA A 28 -24.20 -3.40 6.47
C ALA A 28 -22.78 -3.96 6.32
N ALA A 29 -22.46 -4.48 5.14
CA ALA A 29 -21.10 -4.81 4.79
C ALA A 29 -20.32 -3.50 4.88
N THR A 30 -19.53 -3.34 5.95
CA THR A 30 -18.54 -2.28 6.04
C THR A 30 -17.60 -2.49 4.87
N ALA A 31 -17.71 -1.63 3.84
CA ALA A 31 -16.74 -1.56 2.78
C ALA A 31 -15.42 -1.20 3.45
N SER A 32 -14.59 -2.21 3.71
CA SER A 32 -13.20 -2.03 4.11
C SER A 32 -12.58 -1.17 3.02
N ALA A 33 -12.16 0.04 3.35
CA ALA A 33 -11.39 0.87 2.43
C ALA A 33 -10.25 -0.02 1.92
N GLN A 34 -10.23 -0.30 0.63
CA GLN A 34 -9.30 -1.25 0.03
C GLN A 34 -7.90 -0.74 0.32
N GLU A 35 -7.24 -1.37 1.29
CA GLU A 35 -5.89 -1.02 1.71
C GLU A 35 -4.97 -1.16 0.49
N PHE A 36 -4.34 -0.08 0.06
CA PHE A 36 -3.48 -0.15 -1.11
C PHE A 36 -2.14 -0.82 -0.76
N GLY A 37 -1.60 -1.55 -1.74
CA GLY A 37 -0.41 -2.35 -1.53
C GLY A 37 -0.66 -3.61 -0.68
N PRO A 38 0.36 -4.45 -0.51
CA PRO A 38 0.25 -5.69 0.24
C PRO A 38 0.10 -5.43 1.75
N SER A 39 -0.58 -6.34 2.46
CA SER A 39 -0.91 -6.19 3.88
C SER A 39 0.28 -6.48 4.80
N ILE A 40 0.33 -5.81 5.95
CA ILE A 40 1.30 -6.13 7.02
C ILE A 40 1.07 -7.58 7.47
N GLY A 41 2.17 -8.32 7.71
CA GLY A 41 2.16 -9.74 8.06
C GLY A 41 2.14 -10.68 6.86
N ALA A 42 1.78 -10.21 5.67
CA ALA A 42 1.86 -11.02 4.45
C ALA A 42 3.30 -11.13 3.92
N LYS A 43 3.56 -12.16 3.13
CA LYS A 43 4.76 -12.22 2.30
C LYS A 43 4.63 -11.23 1.15
N VAL A 44 5.72 -10.51 0.87
CA VAL A 44 5.73 -9.62 -0.28
C VAL A 44 5.60 -10.42 -1.58
N PRO A 45 4.86 -9.91 -2.57
CA PRO A 45 4.82 -10.52 -3.89
C PRO A 45 6.23 -10.61 -4.50
N ASP A 46 6.47 -11.63 -5.32
CA ASP A 46 7.76 -11.79 -6.01
C ASP A 46 8.00 -10.61 -6.96
N ILE A 47 9.21 -10.05 -6.93
CA ILE A 47 9.62 -8.99 -7.86
C ILE A 47 10.13 -9.56 -9.21
N GLY A 48 10.31 -10.89 -9.30
CA GLY A 48 10.99 -11.49 -10.44
C GLY A 48 12.48 -11.12 -10.47
N THR A 49 12.95 -10.72 -11.64
CA THR A 49 14.36 -10.34 -11.87
C THR A 49 14.49 -9.00 -12.61
N PRO A 50 13.95 -7.88 -12.05
CA PRO A 50 14.10 -6.58 -12.69
C PRO A 50 15.57 -6.18 -12.79
N PRO A 51 15.96 -5.44 -13.84
CA PRO A 51 17.30 -4.86 -13.92
C PRO A 51 17.43 -3.73 -12.90
N ASP A 52 18.60 -3.60 -12.30
CA ASP A 52 18.98 -2.43 -11.53
C ASP A 52 19.50 -1.30 -12.44
N GLN A 53 19.96 -0.21 -11.85
CA GLN A 53 20.55 0.95 -12.55
C GLN A 53 21.79 0.63 -13.39
N THR A 54 22.40 -0.54 -13.22
CA THR A 54 23.54 -1.02 -14.03
C THR A 54 23.12 -1.99 -15.13
N GLY A 55 21.84 -2.35 -15.18
CA GLY A 55 21.29 -3.38 -16.04
C GLY A 55 21.41 -4.81 -15.46
N ALA A 56 21.97 -4.96 -14.27
CA ALA A 56 22.11 -6.27 -13.64
C ALA A 56 20.75 -6.74 -13.08
N ALA A 57 20.37 -7.99 -13.38
CA ALA A 57 19.17 -8.61 -12.87
C ALA A 57 19.26 -8.82 -11.34
N ARG A 58 18.21 -8.44 -10.61
CA ARG A 58 18.14 -8.52 -9.15
C ARG A 58 16.92 -9.33 -8.71
N THR A 59 17.15 -10.29 -7.83
CA THR A 59 16.07 -10.99 -7.11
C THR A 59 15.82 -10.32 -5.76
N LEU A 60 14.66 -10.56 -5.17
CA LEU A 60 14.38 -10.09 -3.81
C LEU A 60 15.46 -10.58 -2.82
N ALA A 61 15.89 -11.84 -2.95
CA ALA A 61 16.93 -12.43 -2.10
C ALA A 61 18.28 -11.71 -2.22
N SER A 62 18.66 -11.26 -3.42
CA SER A 62 19.93 -10.53 -3.65
C SER A 62 19.94 -9.12 -3.05
N LEU A 63 18.76 -8.56 -2.80
CA LEU A 63 18.58 -7.24 -2.21
C LEU A 63 18.51 -7.27 -0.67
N MET A 64 18.27 -8.44 -0.07
CA MET A 64 18.11 -8.57 1.37
C MET A 64 19.41 -8.29 2.13
N GLY A 65 19.29 -7.50 3.19
CA GLY A 65 20.31 -7.42 4.25
C GLY A 65 20.21 -8.58 5.22
N ASP A 66 21.00 -8.57 6.29
CA ASP A 66 21.04 -9.66 7.30
C ASP A 66 19.72 -9.79 8.07
N LYS A 67 19.02 -8.67 8.31
CA LYS A 67 17.72 -8.62 9.01
C LYS A 67 16.54 -8.34 8.11
N GLY A 68 16.75 -7.76 6.92
CA GLY A 68 15.66 -7.46 6.01
C GLY A 68 15.98 -6.43 4.93
N LEU A 69 14.92 -5.81 4.39
CA LEU A 69 15.01 -4.85 3.32
C LEU A 69 14.03 -3.70 3.57
N VAL A 70 14.47 -2.47 3.34
CA VAL A 70 13.60 -1.32 3.15
C VAL A 70 13.34 -1.19 1.65
N LEU A 71 12.16 -1.60 1.21
CA LEU A 71 11.74 -1.57 -0.20
C LEU A 71 10.76 -0.42 -0.40
N PHE A 72 11.08 0.53 -1.28
CA PHE A 72 10.18 1.63 -1.53
C PHE A 72 9.80 1.75 -3.01
N PHE A 73 8.58 2.23 -3.25
CA PHE A 73 8.06 2.51 -4.58
C PHE A 73 7.95 4.02 -4.77
N PHE A 74 8.43 4.51 -5.88
CA PHE A 74 8.42 5.93 -6.22
C PHE A 74 8.03 6.16 -7.68
N ARG A 75 7.57 7.37 -8.00
CA ARG A 75 6.97 7.64 -9.31
C ARG A 75 8.01 7.76 -10.43
N SER A 76 9.01 8.64 -10.25
CA SER A 76 10.09 8.81 -11.22
C SER A 76 11.29 9.53 -10.61
N ALA A 77 12.49 9.09 -10.99
CA ALA A 77 13.76 9.76 -10.71
C ALA A 77 14.02 10.93 -11.67
N ASP A 78 13.34 10.95 -12.83
CA ASP A 78 13.52 11.97 -13.88
C ASP A 78 12.70 13.24 -13.58
N TRP A 79 11.39 13.12 -13.47
CA TRP A 79 10.50 14.27 -13.49
C TRP A 79 9.74 14.53 -12.17
N CYS A 80 9.85 13.68 -11.15
CA CYS A 80 9.09 13.83 -9.91
C CYS A 80 9.94 14.49 -8.82
N PRO A 81 9.80 15.82 -8.56
CA PRO A 81 10.63 16.52 -7.58
C PRO A 81 10.47 15.98 -6.16
N TYR A 82 9.25 15.58 -5.76
CA TYR A 82 8.98 14.97 -4.45
C TYR A 82 9.66 13.61 -4.29
N CYS A 83 9.76 12.84 -5.39
CA CYS A 83 10.48 11.55 -5.39
C CYS A 83 11.98 11.78 -5.25
N GLN A 84 12.54 12.72 -6.01
CA GLN A 84 13.95 13.07 -5.92
C GLN A 84 14.33 13.54 -4.52
N ALA A 85 13.51 14.40 -3.90
CA ALA A 85 13.72 14.87 -2.54
C ALA A 85 13.67 13.70 -1.53
N GLN A 86 12.68 12.81 -1.62
CA GLN A 86 12.59 11.64 -0.76
C GLN A 86 13.78 10.69 -0.92
N MET A 87 14.23 10.44 -2.15
CA MET A 87 15.39 9.58 -2.39
C MET A 87 16.68 10.16 -1.80
N MET A 88 16.86 11.47 -1.85
CA MET A 88 17.99 12.13 -1.20
C MET A 88 17.89 12.09 0.33
N ASP A 89 16.69 12.27 0.88
CA ASP A 89 16.44 12.13 2.33
C ASP A 89 16.72 10.70 2.81
N LEU A 90 16.20 9.69 2.13
CA LEU A 90 16.49 8.28 2.43
C LEU A 90 17.99 7.95 2.32
N ASN A 91 18.72 8.60 1.41
CA ASN A 91 20.16 8.38 1.27
C ASN A 91 20.95 8.81 2.52
N THR A 92 20.45 9.78 3.28
CA THR A 92 21.12 10.23 4.53
C THR A 92 21.17 9.16 5.60
N VAL A 93 20.25 8.20 5.58
CA VAL A 93 20.17 7.10 6.56
C VAL A 93 20.62 5.75 6.00
N ALA A 94 20.99 5.65 4.72
CA ALA A 94 21.33 4.38 4.07
C ALA A 94 22.40 3.58 4.81
N ALA A 95 23.49 4.24 5.20
CA ALA A 95 24.57 3.61 5.96
C ALA A 95 24.16 3.19 7.39
N ASP A 96 23.23 3.93 8.03
CA ASP A 96 22.71 3.56 9.34
C ASP A 96 21.76 2.35 9.23
N LEU A 97 20.96 2.27 8.19
CA LEU A 97 20.11 1.10 7.90
C LEU A 97 20.98 -0.16 7.68
N GLU A 98 22.07 -0.03 6.93
CA GLU A 98 22.99 -1.14 6.68
C GLU A 98 23.64 -1.65 7.96
N LYS A 99 24.10 -0.76 8.85
CA LYS A 99 24.62 -1.11 10.20
C LYS A 99 23.56 -1.83 11.03
N ARG A 100 22.26 -1.55 10.83
CA ARG A 100 21.13 -2.23 11.47
C ARG A 100 20.81 -3.59 10.82
N GLY A 101 21.50 -3.97 9.73
CA GLY A 101 21.28 -5.20 8.97
C GLY A 101 20.18 -5.10 7.92
N TYR A 102 19.76 -3.90 7.55
CA TYR A 102 18.77 -3.67 6.49
C TYR A 102 19.43 -3.02 5.29
N LYS A 103 19.28 -3.60 4.11
CA LYS A 103 19.56 -2.92 2.85
C LYS A 103 18.37 -2.09 2.41
N MET A 104 18.58 -1.23 1.41
CA MET A 104 17.53 -0.41 0.83
C MET A 104 17.50 -0.58 -0.68
N ALA A 105 16.28 -0.64 -1.25
CA ALA A 105 16.06 -0.63 -2.69
C ALA A 105 14.80 0.15 -3.06
N GLY A 106 14.83 0.88 -4.18
CA GLY A 106 13.69 1.58 -4.74
C GLY A 106 13.24 0.98 -6.06
N ILE A 107 11.94 1.04 -6.37
CA ILE A 107 11.36 0.58 -7.63
C ILE A 107 10.57 1.72 -8.26
N SER A 108 10.80 1.96 -9.56
CA SER A 108 9.97 2.84 -10.39
C SER A 108 9.81 2.28 -11.80
N TYR A 109 8.97 2.91 -12.59
CA TYR A 109 8.80 2.57 -14.01
C TYR A 109 9.89 3.16 -14.91
N ASP A 110 10.87 3.90 -14.34
CA ASP A 110 11.97 4.48 -15.10
C ASP A 110 12.89 3.40 -15.69
N SER A 111 13.54 3.72 -16.82
CA SER A 111 14.55 2.82 -17.39
C SER A 111 15.84 2.79 -16.54
N PRO A 112 16.68 1.75 -16.69
CA PRO A 112 17.97 1.66 -16.02
C PRO A 112 18.85 2.90 -16.24
N GLU A 113 18.83 3.48 -17.43
CA GLU A 113 19.63 4.65 -17.81
C GLU A 113 19.20 5.90 -17.01
N ILE A 114 17.90 6.11 -16.84
CA ILE A 114 17.36 7.21 -16.01
C ILE A 114 17.79 7.02 -14.56
N LEU A 115 17.63 5.81 -14.03
CA LEU A 115 18.03 5.48 -12.66
C LEU A 115 19.53 5.67 -12.44
N LYS A 116 20.37 5.21 -13.39
CA LYS A 116 21.82 5.40 -13.36
C LYS A 116 22.19 6.88 -13.32
N THR A 117 21.63 7.67 -14.24
CA THR A 117 21.88 9.11 -14.29
C THR A 117 21.52 9.81 -12.98
N PHE A 118 20.40 9.42 -12.35
CA PHE A 118 20.00 9.98 -11.06
C PHE A 118 20.96 9.58 -9.94
N ILE A 119 21.34 8.32 -9.84
CA ILE A 119 22.28 7.80 -8.85
C ILE A 119 23.62 8.53 -8.93
N GLU A 120 24.20 8.65 -10.12
CA GLU A 120 25.48 9.31 -10.33
C GLU A 120 25.42 10.81 -9.98
N ARG A 121 24.36 11.50 -10.43
CA ARG A 121 24.19 12.95 -10.19
C ARG A 121 23.94 13.27 -8.71
N ARG A 122 23.30 12.39 -7.96
CA ARG A 122 22.89 12.60 -6.56
C ARG A 122 23.68 11.81 -5.55
N ASN A 123 24.67 11.05 -5.98
CA ASN A 123 25.48 10.17 -5.13
C ASN A 123 24.64 9.28 -4.22
N ILE A 124 23.71 8.54 -4.81
CA ILE A 124 22.82 7.62 -4.10
C ILE A 124 23.56 6.31 -3.81
N HIS A 125 23.47 5.82 -2.59
CA HIS A 125 24.22 4.67 -2.07
C HIS A 125 23.38 3.38 -1.90
N TYR A 126 22.28 3.25 -2.61
CA TYR A 126 21.42 2.06 -2.59
C TYR A 126 20.92 1.71 -4.00
N THR A 127 20.33 0.53 -4.13
CA THR A 127 19.90 0.00 -5.43
C THR A 127 18.58 0.63 -5.88
N LEU A 128 18.49 1.01 -7.16
CA LEU A 128 17.23 1.35 -7.83
C LEU A 128 16.92 0.33 -8.91
N LEU A 129 15.67 -0.11 -8.98
CA LEU A 129 15.17 -1.15 -9.87
C LEU A 129 14.21 -0.56 -10.90
N SER A 130 14.36 -1.04 -12.14
CA SER A 130 13.57 -0.61 -13.29
C SER A 130 12.38 -1.55 -13.51
N ASP A 131 11.17 -1.00 -13.55
CA ASP A 131 9.92 -1.69 -13.88
C ASP A 131 9.16 -0.95 -15.01
N PRO A 132 9.73 -0.84 -16.25
CA PRO A 132 9.23 0.07 -17.28
C PRO A 132 7.83 -0.29 -17.80
N ARG A 133 7.34 -1.49 -17.55
CA ARG A 133 5.98 -1.92 -17.87
C ARG A 133 5.05 -1.89 -16.66
N SER A 134 5.55 -1.48 -15.49
CA SER A 134 4.79 -1.43 -14.23
C SER A 134 4.24 -2.78 -13.77
N GLU A 135 4.87 -3.88 -14.16
CA GLU A 135 4.42 -5.25 -13.84
C GLU A 135 4.59 -5.57 -12.36
N ILE A 136 5.68 -5.10 -11.75
CA ILE A 136 5.91 -5.22 -10.31
C ILE A 136 4.96 -4.29 -9.55
N ILE A 137 4.85 -3.05 -10.02
CA ILE A 137 3.93 -2.05 -9.46
C ILE A 137 2.50 -2.59 -9.41
N ASP A 138 2.05 -3.27 -10.50
CA ASP A 138 0.71 -3.89 -10.56
C ASP A 138 0.59 -5.08 -9.61
N ARG A 139 1.58 -5.94 -9.59
CA ARG A 139 1.62 -7.13 -8.71
C ARG A 139 1.53 -6.75 -7.24
N TYR A 140 2.08 -5.58 -6.88
CA TYR A 140 2.00 -5.00 -5.54
C TYR A 140 0.71 -4.21 -5.30
N ASN A 141 -0.22 -4.13 -6.26
CA ASN A 141 -1.44 -3.31 -6.20
C ASN A 141 -1.13 -1.83 -5.86
N LEU A 142 -0.11 -1.27 -6.50
CA LEU A 142 0.37 0.08 -6.23
C LEU A 142 0.12 1.07 -7.36
N ARG A 143 -0.31 0.61 -8.57
CA ARG A 143 -0.56 1.53 -9.68
C ARG A 143 -1.51 2.64 -9.28
N ASP A 144 -1.13 3.87 -9.56
CA ASP A 144 -1.95 5.04 -9.26
C ASP A 144 -3.10 5.15 -10.28
N PRO A 145 -4.36 4.96 -9.86
CA PRO A 145 -5.49 4.90 -10.78
C PRO A 145 -5.89 6.25 -11.38
N GLN A 146 -5.36 7.35 -10.85
CA GLN A 146 -5.70 8.69 -11.35
C GLN A 146 -5.14 8.95 -12.75
N TYR A 147 -4.09 8.23 -13.19
CA TYR A 147 -3.44 8.44 -14.48
C TYR A 147 -3.94 7.46 -15.52
N LYS A 148 -4.36 8.00 -16.68
CA LYS A 148 -4.91 7.23 -17.80
C LYS A 148 -3.84 6.97 -18.87
N PRO A 149 -4.02 5.96 -19.74
CA PRO A 149 -3.15 5.74 -20.90
C PRO A 149 -2.94 7.02 -21.71
N GLY A 150 -1.71 7.24 -22.17
CA GLY A 150 -1.30 8.47 -22.87
C GLY A 150 -0.78 9.59 -21.95
N SER A 151 -1.00 9.51 -20.65
CA SER A 151 -0.35 10.40 -19.68
C SER A 151 1.10 9.97 -19.43
N ARG A 152 2.04 10.94 -19.29
CA ARG A 152 3.41 10.66 -18.88
C ARG A 152 3.48 9.89 -17.56
N ALA A 153 2.55 10.13 -16.65
CA ALA A 153 2.50 9.47 -15.36
C ALA A 153 1.70 8.14 -15.37
N PHE A 154 1.24 7.66 -16.53
CA PHE A 154 0.56 6.36 -16.59
C PHE A 154 1.52 5.24 -16.21
N GLY A 155 1.13 4.43 -15.24
CA GLY A 155 1.96 3.32 -14.73
C GLY A 155 2.73 3.63 -13.45
N VAL A 156 2.80 4.91 -13.01
CA VAL A 156 3.48 5.23 -11.76
C VAL A 156 2.79 4.58 -10.56
N PRO A 157 3.55 4.21 -9.51
CA PRO A 157 2.95 3.75 -8.26
C PRO A 157 2.45 4.92 -7.41
N ARG A 158 1.49 4.65 -6.54
CA ARG A 158 1.32 5.41 -5.31
C ARG A 158 2.55 5.15 -4.42
N PRO A 159 3.23 6.22 -3.94
CA PRO A 159 4.47 6.05 -3.19
C PRO A 159 4.25 5.36 -1.85
N ILE A 160 5.12 4.43 -1.51
CA ILE A 160 5.09 3.66 -0.26
C ILE A 160 6.49 3.16 0.09
N ILE A 161 6.77 3.03 1.38
CA ILE A 161 7.94 2.34 1.90
C ILE A 161 7.44 1.11 2.65
N LEU A 162 7.97 -0.07 2.30
CA LEU A 162 7.71 -1.34 2.94
C LEU A 162 8.96 -1.75 3.73
N ILE A 163 8.81 -2.07 5.01
CA ILE A 163 9.87 -2.68 5.81
C ILE A 163 9.64 -4.18 5.82
N LEU A 164 10.59 -4.92 5.28
CA LEU A 164 10.53 -6.37 5.14
C LEU A 164 11.47 -7.03 6.14
N GLY A 165 11.00 -8.09 6.79
CA GLY A 165 11.87 -9.00 7.50
C GLY A 165 12.73 -9.84 6.54
N LYS A 166 13.75 -10.51 7.07
CA LYS A 166 14.66 -11.40 6.32
C LYS A 166 13.92 -12.47 5.52
N ASP A 167 12.81 -12.91 6.04
CA ASP A 167 11.93 -13.91 5.44
C ASP A 167 10.98 -13.35 4.37
N GLY A 168 11.08 -12.06 4.04
CA GLY A 168 10.20 -11.38 3.07
C GLY A 168 8.81 -11.05 3.62
N THR A 169 8.56 -11.18 4.92
CA THR A 169 7.30 -10.75 5.53
C THR A 169 7.28 -9.23 5.71
N ILE A 170 6.18 -8.58 5.34
CA ILE A 170 6.00 -7.15 5.52
C ILE A 170 5.79 -6.86 7.02
N ARG A 171 6.71 -6.12 7.61
CA ARG A 171 6.69 -5.75 9.03
C ARG A 171 6.06 -4.38 9.27
N SER A 172 6.18 -3.47 8.29
CA SER A 172 5.59 -2.14 8.37
C SER A 172 5.37 -1.56 6.97
N LYS A 173 4.43 -0.61 6.88
CA LYS A 173 4.10 0.17 5.69
C LYS A 173 4.08 1.65 6.07
N LEU A 174 4.87 2.47 5.38
CA LEU A 174 4.90 3.91 5.58
C LEU A 174 4.48 4.60 4.28
N TYR A 175 3.43 5.38 4.33
CA TYR A 175 2.89 6.13 3.20
C TYR A 175 2.09 7.33 3.67
N GLU A 176 1.78 8.23 2.77
CA GLU A 176 0.99 9.42 3.00
C GLU A 176 -0.25 9.42 2.10
N GLU A 177 -1.28 10.17 2.47
CA GLU A 177 -2.52 10.26 1.69
C GLU A 177 -2.31 10.85 0.30
N THR A 178 -1.34 11.75 0.15
CA THR A 178 -1.02 12.41 -1.11
C THR A 178 0.41 12.12 -1.56
N TYR A 179 0.63 12.06 -2.88
CA TYR A 179 1.96 11.79 -3.42
C TYR A 179 2.97 12.93 -3.19
N GLN A 180 2.53 14.13 -2.81
CA GLN A 180 3.40 15.27 -2.49
C GLN A 180 4.03 15.14 -1.11
N LYS A 181 3.31 14.56 -0.16
CA LYS A 181 3.85 14.24 1.16
C LYS A 181 4.63 12.93 1.11
N ARG A 182 5.66 12.82 1.93
CA ARG A 182 6.49 11.63 2.01
C ARG A 182 6.84 11.32 3.46
N PRO A 183 6.82 10.05 3.88
CA PRO A 183 7.41 9.66 5.13
C PRO A 183 8.88 10.06 5.17
N PRO A 184 9.34 10.81 6.19
CA PRO A 184 10.74 11.21 6.29
C PRO A 184 11.65 10.01 6.63
N ALA A 185 12.93 10.09 6.26
CA ALA A 185 13.91 9.04 6.54
C ALA A 185 14.04 8.71 8.04
N THR A 186 13.88 9.72 8.91
CA THR A 186 13.87 9.55 10.37
C THR A 186 12.74 8.63 10.86
N LEU A 187 11.57 8.64 10.20
CA LEU A 187 10.47 7.74 10.52
C LEU A 187 10.81 6.29 10.17
N VAL A 188 11.54 6.06 9.08
CA VAL A 188 12.03 4.71 8.72
C VAL A 188 12.93 4.17 9.83
N VAL A 189 13.89 4.97 10.30
CA VAL A 189 14.79 4.60 11.41
C VAL A 189 14.01 4.32 12.69
N ALA A 190 13.10 5.21 13.08
CA ALA A 190 12.28 5.04 14.27
C ALA A 190 11.43 3.76 14.22
N THR A 191 10.84 3.45 13.06
CA THR A 191 10.06 2.23 12.87
C THR A 191 10.92 0.96 13.00
N LEU A 192 12.16 0.98 12.50
CA LEU A 192 13.09 -0.14 12.68
C LEU A 192 13.48 -0.34 14.15
N ASP A 193 13.65 0.75 14.91
CA ASP A 193 13.92 0.69 16.34
C ASP A 193 12.72 0.13 17.13
N GLU A 194 11.50 0.49 16.76
CA GLU A 194 10.28 -0.09 17.34
C GLU A 194 10.16 -1.59 17.04
N LEU A 195 10.37 -2.00 15.79
CA LEU A 195 10.35 -3.40 15.39
C LEU A 195 11.45 -4.24 16.08
N ALA A 196 12.56 -3.64 16.42
CA ALA A 196 13.63 -4.32 17.17
C ALA A 196 13.28 -4.53 18.66
N ARG A 197 12.51 -3.59 19.26
CA ARG A 197 12.05 -3.70 20.64
C ARG A 197 10.85 -4.64 20.83
N ALA A 198 10.05 -4.85 19.79
CA ALA A 198 8.86 -5.69 19.82
C ALA A 198 9.14 -7.21 19.72
N LYS A 199 10.41 -7.62 19.67
CA LYS A 199 10.87 -9.01 19.66
C LYS A 199 11.23 -9.46 21.06
#